data_f477448009ce0502a3a7a16abd0ea24c
#
_entry.id   f477448009ce0502a3a7a16abd0ea24c
#
_cell.length_a   1.000
_cell.length_b   1.000
_cell.length_c   1.000
_cell.angle_alpha   90.00
_cell.angle_beta   90.00
_cell.angle_gamma   90.00
#
_symmetry.space_group_name_H-M   'P 1'
#
loop_
_entity.id
_entity.type
_entity.pdbx_description
1 polymer ?
#
loop_
_entity_poly.entity_id
_entity_poly.type
_entity_poly.pdbx_seq_one_letter_code
_entity_poly.pdbx_strand_id
1 'polypeptide(L)'
;MCKNHRKGIILAGGNGTRLRPLTAIISKQLLPIYDKPMIYYPLSVLMLSQIKDVLIITKKEDIKPFKSLLGNGRKLGMKISYAIQEKPKGIADAFIIGEKFIGKSNCALILGDNIFYGQNFSEKLLSAKSRQNGATIFSYPVHLFEKCHHQILRCLINPRVC
;
A
#
# COMPACT_ATOMS: atom_id res chain seq x y z
N MET A 1 0.90 11.09 26.74
CA MET A 1 1.70 10.42 25.69
C MET A 1 0.85 10.31 24.44
N CYS A 2 1.06 11.14 23.41
CA CYS A 2 0.39 10.98 22.12
C CYS A 2 0.86 9.64 21.53
N LYS A 3 -0.03 8.64 21.49
CA LYS A 3 0.21 7.39 20.75
C LYS A 3 0.45 7.79 19.31
N ASN A 4 1.65 7.54 18.82
CA ASN A 4 2.08 7.80 17.45
C ASN A 4 1.29 6.89 16.49
N HIS A 5 0.02 7.24 16.26
CA HIS A 5 -0.90 6.45 15.46
C HIS A 5 -0.63 6.74 13.99
N ARG A 6 0.00 5.79 13.31
CA ARG A 6 0.28 5.88 11.88
C ARG A 6 -0.77 5.11 11.10
N LYS A 7 -1.26 5.69 10.01
CA LYS A 7 -2.25 5.07 9.12
C LYS A 7 -1.59 4.56 7.85
N GLY A 8 -2.12 3.49 7.29
CA GLY A 8 -1.62 2.89 6.05
C GLY A 8 -2.55 3.19 4.87
N ILE A 9 -1.97 3.41 3.70
CA ILE A 9 -2.69 3.48 2.43
C ILE A 9 -2.13 2.41 1.52
N ILE A 10 -3.00 1.60 0.93
CA ILE A 10 -2.65 0.68 -0.15
C ILE A 10 -3.31 1.19 -1.42
N LEU A 11 -2.51 1.57 -2.42
CA LEU A 11 -3.00 2.00 -3.72
C LEU A 11 -3.08 0.80 -4.66
N ALA A 12 -4.30 0.40 -5.01
CA ALA A 12 -4.62 -0.78 -5.82
C ALA A 12 -5.53 -0.44 -7.02
N GLY A 13 -5.48 0.79 -7.53
CA GLY A 13 -6.34 1.28 -8.63
C GLY A 13 -5.78 1.06 -10.05
N GLY A 14 -4.64 0.40 -10.20
CA GLY A 14 -3.99 0.18 -11.50
C GLY A 14 -4.77 -0.75 -12.43
N ASN A 15 -4.67 -0.52 -13.77
CA ASN A 15 -5.40 -1.30 -14.78
C ASN A 15 -4.80 -2.68 -15.07
N GLY A 16 -3.58 -2.97 -14.61
CA GLY A 16 -2.92 -4.26 -14.82
C GLY A 16 -2.73 -4.67 -16.28
N THR A 17 -2.67 -3.72 -17.22
CA THR A 17 -2.71 -3.98 -18.68
C THR A 17 -1.63 -4.92 -19.17
N ARG A 18 -0.46 -4.95 -18.52
CA ARG A 18 0.66 -5.83 -18.88
C ARG A 18 0.40 -7.32 -18.60
N LEU A 19 -0.61 -7.62 -17.77
CA LEU A 19 -0.99 -9.00 -17.41
C LEU A 19 -2.28 -9.45 -18.08
N ARG A 20 -2.73 -8.75 -19.13
CA ARG A 20 -3.87 -9.23 -19.93
C ARG A 20 -3.49 -10.53 -20.64
N PRO A 21 -4.43 -11.48 -20.77
CA PRO A 21 -5.87 -11.37 -20.48
C PRO A 21 -6.28 -11.60 -19.03
N LEU A 22 -5.40 -12.05 -18.13
CA LEU A 22 -5.71 -12.38 -16.73
C LEU A 22 -6.39 -11.23 -15.97
N THR A 23 -5.94 -10.00 -16.23
CA THR A 23 -6.47 -8.79 -15.58
C THR A 23 -7.62 -8.13 -16.33
N ALA A 24 -8.23 -8.83 -17.31
CA ALA A 24 -9.39 -8.30 -18.03
C ALA A 24 -10.64 -8.24 -17.13
N ILE A 25 -10.76 -9.17 -16.18
CA ILE A 25 -11.94 -9.34 -15.34
C ILE A 25 -11.60 -9.16 -13.86
N ILE A 26 -10.36 -9.47 -13.46
CA ILE A 26 -9.92 -9.49 -12.06
C ILE A 26 -8.82 -8.45 -11.86
N SER A 27 -8.90 -7.70 -10.76
CA SER A 27 -7.83 -6.79 -10.33
C SER A 27 -6.51 -7.55 -10.16
N LYS A 28 -5.40 -6.97 -10.65
CA LYS A 28 -4.05 -7.54 -10.53
C LYS A 28 -3.75 -7.99 -9.09
N GLN A 29 -4.14 -7.19 -8.12
CA GLN A 29 -3.87 -7.43 -6.70
C GLN A 29 -4.66 -8.59 -6.10
N LEU A 30 -5.68 -9.08 -6.80
CA LEU A 30 -6.46 -10.26 -6.40
C LEU A 30 -5.95 -11.55 -7.04
N LEU A 31 -5.03 -11.45 -8.02
CA LEU A 31 -4.39 -12.63 -8.59
C LEU A 31 -3.53 -13.34 -7.54
N PRO A 32 -3.52 -14.68 -7.52
CA PRO A 32 -2.71 -15.44 -6.59
C PRO A 32 -1.22 -15.30 -6.93
N ILE A 33 -0.43 -15.16 -5.89
CA ILE A 33 1.02 -15.32 -5.95
C ILE A 33 1.37 -16.39 -4.93
N TYR A 34 1.76 -17.54 -5.41
CA TYR A 34 2.01 -18.74 -4.65
C TYR A 34 0.72 -19.21 -3.94
N ASP A 35 0.55 -18.98 -2.65
CA ASP A 35 -0.52 -19.49 -1.79
C ASP A 35 -1.62 -18.49 -1.46
N LYS A 36 -1.47 -17.21 -1.85
CA LYS A 36 -2.41 -16.14 -1.47
C LYS A 36 -2.49 -15.02 -2.51
N PRO A 37 -3.62 -14.28 -2.57
CA PRO A 37 -3.74 -13.10 -3.40
C PRO A 37 -2.65 -12.05 -3.11
N MET A 38 -2.19 -11.39 -4.15
CA MET A 38 -1.10 -10.41 -4.10
C MET A 38 -1.28 -9.33 -3.04
N ILE A 39 -2.52 -8.90 -2.77
CA ILE A 39 -2.84 -7.85 -1.78
C ILE A 39 -2.38 -8.19 -0.35
N TYR A 40 -2.24 -9.47 -0.01
CA TYR A 40 -1.77 -9.87 1.32
C TYR A 40 -0.31 -9.49 1.58
N TYR A 41 0.52 -9.36 0.53
CA TYR A 41 1.93 -8.98 0.68
C TYR A 41 2.06 -7.54 1.19
N PRO A 42 1.48 -6.50 0.55
CA PRO A 42 1.52 -5.15 1.11
C PRO A 42 0.78 -5.02 2.45
N LEU A 43 -0.30 -5.79 2.68
CA LEU A 43 -0.95 -5.85 3.99
C LEU A 43 0.01 -6.37 5.06
N SER A 44 0.76 -7.44 4.78
CA SER A 44 1.73 -7.99 5.74
C SER A 44 2.84 -6.99 6.08
N VAL A 45 3.29 -6.18 5.12
CA VAL A 45 4.26 -5.10 5.36
C VAL A 45 3.71 -4.06 6.35
N LEU A 46 2.46 -3.65 6.18
CA LEU A 46 1.81 -2.73 7.12
C LEU A 46 1.62 -3.36 8.50
N MET A 47 1.29 -4.66 8.57
CA MET A 47 1.18 -5.40 9.83
C MET A 47 2.54 -5.46 10.55
N LEU A 48 3.62 -5.80 9.86
CA LEU A 48 4.99 -5.80 10.39
C LEU A 48 5.41 -4.40 10.88
N SER A 49 4.93 -3.35 10.21
CA SER A 49 5.10 -1.96 10.66
C SER A 49 4.20 -1.59 11.83
N GLN A 50 3.39 -2.53 12.37
CA GLN A 50 2.39 -2.29 13.41
C GLN A 50 1.37 -1.19 13.04
N ILE A 51 1.04 -1.06 11.76
CA ILE A 51 0.01 -0.15 11.26
C ILE A 51 -1.27 -0.97 11.14
N LYS A 52 -2.29 -0.62 11.91
CA LYS A 52 -3.56 -1.36 11.98
C LYS A 52 -4.69 -0.70 11.20
N ASP A 53 -4.71 0.64 11.11
CA ASP A 53 -5.71 1.37 10.32
C ASP A 53 -5.22 1.51 8.88
N VAL A 54 -5.94 0.91 7.94
CA VAL A 54 -5.55 0.85 6.53
C VAL A 54 -6.69 1.29 5.63
N LEU A 55 -6.38 2.13 4.64
CA LEU A 55 -7.26 2.50 3.55
C LEU A 55 -6.79 1.80 2.27
N ILE A 56 -7.65 1.00 1.67
CA ILE A 56 -7.42 0.43 0.35
C ILE A 56 -8.11 1.31 -0.68
N ILE A 57 -7.33 1.87 -1.59
CA ILE A 57 -7.82 2.70 -2.69
C ILE A 57 -7.80 1.86 -3.96
N THR A 58 -8.97 1.65 -4.54
CA THR A 58 -9.13 0.80 -5.72
C THR A 58 -10.19 1.36 -6.67
N LYS A 59 -10.40 0.71 -7.81
CA LYS A 59 -11.47 1.08 -8.73
C LYS A 59 -12.83 0.70 -8.16
N LYS A 60 -13.89 1.31 -8.68
CA LYS A 60 -15.28 1.05 -8.30
C LYS A 60 -15.65 -0.42 -8.48
N GLU A 61 -15.24 -1.01 -9.59
CA GLU A 61 -15.54 -2.40 -9.94
C GLU A 61 -14.89 -3.40 -8.98
N ASP A 62 -13.71 -3.08 -8.49
CA ASP A 62 -12.89 -3.97 -7.67
C ASP A 62 -13.26 -3.93 -6.17
N ILE A 63 -14.04 -2.92 -5.72
CA ILE A 63 -14.40 -2.78 -4.30
C ILE A 63 -15.11 -4.02 -3.76
N LYS A 64 -16.07 -4.58 -4.49
CA LYS A 64 -16.82 -5.76 -4.04
C LYS A 64 -15.92 -6.97 -3.83
N PRO A 65 -15.08 -7.37 -4.81
CA PRO A 65 -14.08 -8.43 -4.62
C PRO A 65 -13.15 -8.20 -3.42
N PHE A 66 -12.60 -6.99 -3.26
CA PHE A 66 -11.75 -6.69 -2.11
C PHE A 66 -12.49 -6.81 -0.77
N LYS A 67 -13.72 -6.31 -0.69
CA LYS A 67 -14.55 -6.44 0.52
C LYS A 67 -14.92 -7.88 0.82
N SER A 68 -15.19 -8.70 -0.21
CA SER A 68 -15.45 -10.12 -0.05
C SER A 68 -14.25 -10.87 0.52
N LEU A 69 -13.03 -10.53 0.06
CA LEU A 69 -11.79 -11.18 0.49
C LEU A 69 -11.36 -10.74 1.90
N LEU A 70 -11.32 -9.43 2.16
CA LEU A 70 -10.67 -8.85 3.35
C LEU A 70 -11.68 -8.36 4.41
N GLY A 71 -12.94 -8.16 4.02
CA GLY A 71 -13.98 -7.62 4.90
C GLY A 71 -13.58 -6.26 5.48
N ASN A 72 -13.77 -6.10 6.77
CA ASN A 72 -13.34 -4.93 7.55
C ASN A 72 -11.96 -5.11 8.21
N GLY A 73 -11.26 -6.19 7.91
CA GLY A 73 -9.94 -6.48 8.42
C GLY A 73 -9.87 -7.09 9.82
N ARG A 74 -11.00 -7.26 10.54
CA ARG A 74 -10.99 -7.79 11.92
C ARG A 74 -10.33 -9.15 12.03
N LYS A 75 -10.55 -10.04 11.06
CA LYS A 75 -9.92 -11.38 11.02
C LYS A 75 -8.39 -11.32 10.94
N LEU A 76 -7.84 -10.21 10.47
CA LEU A 76 -6.39 -9.95 10.34
C LEU A 76 -5.86 -9.06 11.48
N GLY A 77 -6.69 -8.74 12.48
CA GLY A 77 -6.30 -7.81 13.55
C GLY A 77 -6.11 -6.36 13.06
N MET A 78 -6.70 -5.99 11.93
CA MET A 78 -6.62 -4.69 11.29
C MET A 78 -8.01 -4.03 11.22
N LYS A 79 -8.01 -2.74 10.87
CA LYS A 79 -9.21 -1.99 10.50
C LYS A 79 -9.03 -1.52 9.06
N ILE A 80 -9.77 -2.11 8.15
CA ILE A 80 -9.67 -1.82 6.72
C ILE A 80 -10.87 -0.99 6.28
N SER A 81 -10.58 0.12 5.63
CA SER A 81 -11.52 1.00 4.94
C SER A 81 -11.24 0.98 3.43
N TYR A 82 -12.20 1.42 2.64
CA TYR A 82 -12.10 1.39 1.18
C TYR A 82 -12.46 2.74 0.61
N ALA A 83 -11.71 3.18 -0.42
CA ALA A 83 -12.02 4.36 -1.21
C ALA A 83 -11.90 4.06 -2.71
N ILE A 84 -12.60 4.85 -3.51
CA ILE A 84 -12.63 4.71 -4.95
C ILE A 84 -11.62 5.69 -5.57
N GLN A 85 -10.80 5.20 -6.48
CA GLN A 85 -10.05 5.99 -7.43
C GLN A 85 -10.73 5.86 -8.80
N GLU A 86 -11.39 6.92 -9.26
CA GLU A 86 -12.12 6.89 -10.53
C GLU A 86 -11.19 6.80 -11.75
N LYS A 87 -10.07 7.50 -11.69
CA LYS A 87 -9.03 7.50 -12.74
C LYS A 87 -7.65 7.46 -12.12
N PRO A 88 -6.70 6.68 -12.66
CA PRO A 88 -5.33 6.63 -12.16
C PRO A 88 -4.61 7.94 -12.51
N LYS A 89 -4.47 8.84 -11.53
CA LYS A 89 -3.77 10.13 -11.64
C LYS A 89 -2.37 10.11 -11.03
N GLY A 90 -1.83 8.92 -10.79
CA GLY A 90 -0.52 8.75 -10.16
C GLY A 90 -0.59 8.47 -8.65
N ILE A 91 0.59 8.29 -8.05
CA ILE A 91 0.70 7.85 -6.65
C ILE A 91 0.26 8.95 -5.68
N ALA A 92 0.53 10.22 -6.01
CA ALA A 92 0.17 11.37 -5.16
C ALA A 92 -1.35 11.52 -4.96
N ASP A 93 -2.16 11.09 -5.93
CA ASP A 93 -3.62 11.10 -5.86
C ASP A 93 -4.16 10.28 -4.66
N ALA A 94 -3.41 9.28 -4.23
CA ALA A 94 -3.76 8.48 -3.06
C ALA A 94 -3.83 9.31 -1.76
N PHE A 95 -3.04 10.37 -1.63
CA PHE A 95 -3.09 11.25 -0.46
C PHE A 95 -4.29 12.19 -0.52
N ILE A 96 -4.68 12.64 -1.71
CA ILE A 96 -5.87 13.47 -1.92
C ILE A 96 -7.12 12.65 -1.59
N ILE A 97 -7.24 11.44 -2.14
CA ILE A 97 -8.37 10.53 -1.87
C ILE A 97 -8.40 10.14 -0.38
N GLY A 98 -7.22 9.92 0.21
CA GLY A 98 -7.06 9.51 1.60
C GLY A 98 -7.07 10.65 2.61
N GLU A 99 -7.21 11.91 2.23
CA GLU A 99 -7.07 13.08 3.10
C GLU A 99 -7.89 12.99 4.38
N LYS A 100 -9.20 12.74 4.26
CA LYS A 100 -10.10 12.59 5.40
C LYS A 100 -9.74 11.41 6.28
N PHE A 101 -9.27 10.30 5.68
CA PHE A 101 -8.82 9.13 6.42
C PHE A 101 -7.52 9.44 7.16
N ILE A 102 -6.54 10.06 6.54
CA ILE A 102 -5.24 10.40 7.14
C ILE A 102 -5.45 11.40 8.28
N GLY A 103 -6.18 12.48 8.04
CA GLY A 103 -6.36 13.58 8.99
C GLY A 103 -5.01 14.16 9.42
N LYS A 104 -4.78 14.24 10.74
CA LYS A 104 -3.52 14.75 11.32
C LYS A 104 -2.48 13.65 11.61
N SER A 105 -2.75 12.40 11.21
CA SER A 105 -1.87 11.28 11.49
C SER A 105 -0.73 11.19 10.47
N ASN A 106 0.42 10.68 10.90
CA ASN A 106 1.44 10.23 9.97
C ASN A 106 0.90 9.05 9.16
N CYS A 107 1.32 8.93 7.89
CA CYS A 107 0.86 7.83 7.03
C CYS A 107 2.01 7.08 6.38
N ALA A 108 1.71 5.85 5.98
CA ALA A 108 2.54 5.02 5.13
C ALA A 108 1.75 4.72 3.86
N LEU A 109 2.38 4.85 2.69
CA LEU A 109 1.82 4.47 1.41
C LEU A 109 2.59 3.30 0.84
N ILE A 110 1.85 2.29 0.37
CA ILE A 110 2.40 1.14 -0.33
C ILE A 110 1.54 0.85 -1.56
N LEU A 111 2.17 0.42 -2.67
CA LEU A 111 1.43 -0.03 -3.84
C LEU A 111 0.93 -1.46 -3.61
N GLY A 112 -0.28 -1.74 -4.09
CA GLY A 112 -0.95 -3.03 -3.88
C GLY A 112 -0.31 -4.23 -4.59
N ASP A 113 0.65 -3.98 -5.46
CA ASP A 113 1.38 -4.98 -6.24
C ASP A 113 2.86 -5.10 -5.83
N ASN A 114 3.25 -4.49 -4.71
CA ASN A 114 4.61 -4.56 -4.24
C ASN A 114 4.84 -5.71 -3.26
N ILE A 115 5.89 -6.46 -3.52
CA ILE A 115 6.36 -7.56 -2.68
C ILE A 115 7.73 -7.18 -2.14
N PHE A 116 7.85 -7.13 -0.81
CA PHE A 116 9.10 -6.84 -0.13
C PHE A 116 9.68 -8.11 0.47
N TYR A 117 10.96 -8.27 0.28
CA TYR A 117 11.73 -9.33 0.90
C TYR A 117 13.11 -8.80 1.26
N GLY A 118 13.66 -9.21 2.39
CA GLY A 118 15.02 -8.83 2.79
C GLY A 118 15.32 -9.12 4.26
N GLN A 119 16.60 -9.19 4.57
CA GLN A 119 17.09 -9.38 5.94
C GLN A 119 16.77 -8.13 6.79
N ASN A 120 16.39 -8.36 8.05
CA ASN A 120 16.08 -7.31 9.04
C ASN A 120 15.01 -6.32 8.57
N PHE A 121 14.11 -6.76 7.68
CA PHE A 121 13.12 -5.89 7.09
C PHE A 121 12.16 -5.31 8.14
N SER A 122 11.73 -6.13 9.10
CA SER A 122 10.85 -5.68 10.19
C SER A 122 11.50 -4.57 11.05
N GLU A 123 12.79 -4.68 11.35
CA GLU A 123 13.53 -3.65 12.10
C GLU A 123 13.61 -2.34 11.31
N LYS A 124 13.88 -2.41 10.02
CA LYS A 124 13.88 -1.25 9.12
C LYS A 124 12.52 -0.56 9.08
N LEU A 125 11.43 -1.33 9.05
CA LEU A 125 10.06 -0.80 9.08
C LEU A 125 9.75 -0.11 10.41
N LEU A 126 10.14 -0.70 11.54
CA LEU A 126 9.94 -0.12 12.87
C LEU A 126 10.78 1.14 13.06
N SER A 127 12.03 1.15 12.59
CA SER A 127 12.88 2.34 12.56
C SER A 127 12.25 3.47 11.73
N ALA A 128 11.73 3.16 10.54
CA ALA A 128 11.02 4.13 9.72
C ALA A 128 9.74 4.65 10.40
N LYS A 129 9.02 3.77 11.11
CA LYS A 129 7.82 4.16 11.89
C LYS A 129 8.14 5.13 13.01
N SER A 130 9.30 5.01 13.66
CA SER A 130 9.70 5.89 14.77
C SER A 130 10.07 7.31 14.33
N ARG A 131 10.39 7.51 13.06
CA ARG A 131 10.77 8.82 12.52
C ARG A 131 9.62 9.81 12.60
N GLN A 132 9.85 10.98 13.17
CA GLN A 132 8.84 12.04 13.36
C GLN A 132 8.84 13.07 12.22
N ASN A 133 10.02 13.37 11.68
CA ASN A 133 10.22 14.41 10.66
C ASN A 133 10.73 13.80 9.36
N GLY A 134 10.36 14.44 8.25
CA GLY A 134 10.75 14.01 6.91
C GLY A 134 10.00 12.77 6.43
N ALA A 135 10.52 12.13 5.39
CA ALA A 135 9.98 10.92 4.79
C ALA A 135 11.04 9.82 4.71
N THR A 136 10.59 8.56 4.72
CA THR A 136 11.44 7.40 4.47
C THR A 136 10.97 6.71 3.19
N ILE A 137 11.90 6.45 2.29
CA ILE A 137 11.66 5.71 1.05
C ILE A 137 12.43 4.40 1.15
N PHE A 138 11.74 3.29 0.88
CA PHE A 138 12.36 1.98 0.73
C PHE A 138 12.70 1.76 -0.74
N SER A 139 13.97 1.53 -1.04
CA SER A 139 14.47 1.24 -2.37
C SER A 139 15.46 0.08 -2.32
N TYR A 140 15.72 -0.54 -3.46
CA TYR A 140 16.76 -1.54 -3.63
C TYR A 140 17.61 -1.20 -4.85
N PRO A 141 18.92 -1.48 -4.84
CA PRO A 141 19.75 -1.26 -5.97
C PRO A 141 19.37 -2.23 -7.10
N VAL A 142 19.14 -1.70 -8.29
CA VAL A 142 18.96 -2.49 -9.52
C VAL A 142 20.25 -2.38 -10.32
N HIS A 143 20.98 -3.47 -10.47
CA HIS A 143 22.08 -3.53 -11.41
C HIS A 143 21.52 -3.44 -12.83
N LEU A 144 21.92 -2.42 -13.55
CA LEU A 144 21.51 -2.12 -14.93
C LEU A 144 21.86 -3.28 -15.87
N PHE A 145 20.91 -4.18 -16.07
CA PHE A 145 20.77 -4.87 -17.33
C PHE A 145 19.46 -4.39 -17.93
N GLU A 146 19.60 -3.53 -18.93
CA GLU A 146 18.64 -3.04 -19.90
C GLU A 146 17.15 -2.92 -19.47
N LYS A 147 16.70 -1.65 -19.34
CA LYS A 147 15.27 -1.22 -19.41
C LYS A 147 14.30 -1.71 -18.34
N CYS A 148 14.72 -1.84 -17.11
CA CYS A 148 13.75 -1.89 -16.00
C CYS A 148 13.31 -0.49 -15.61
N HIS A 149 12.06 -0.16 -15.84
CA HIS A 149 11.43 1.05 -15.33
C HIS A 149 11.60 1.09 -13.81
N HIS A 150 12.28 2.10 -13.30
CA HIS A 150 12.52 2.33 -11.89
C HIS A 150 11.19 2.41 -11.14
N GLN A 151 10.79 1.36 -10.46
CA GLN A 151 9.76 1.45 -9.45
C GLN A 151 10.40 1.89 -8.13
N ILE A 152 10.49 3.20 -7.94
CA ILE A 152 10.84 3.76 -6.64
C ILE A 152 9.64 3.58 -5.73
N LEU A 153 9.82 2.75 -4.71
CA LEU A 153 8.82 2.55 -3.69
C LEU A 153 8.86 3.70 -2.70
N ARG A 154 7.85 4.56 -2.77
CA ARG A 154 7.66 5.63 -1.79
C ARG A 154 6.77 5.11 -0.67
N CYS A 155 7.36 4.88 0.48
CA CYS A 155 6.62 4.60 1.70
C CYS A 155 7.02 5.59 2.79
N LEU A 156 6.05 6.28 3.39
CA LEU A 156 6.17 7.16 4.54
C LEU A 156 6.45 8.64 4.22
N ILE A 157 5.39 9.38 3.95
CA ILE A 157 5.44 10.84 3.87
C ILE A 157 4.81 11.43 5.13
N ASN A 158 5.50 12.38 5.76
CA ASN A 158 4.92 13.22 6.80
C ASN A 158 4.23 14.41 6.11
N PRO A 159 2.90 14.62 6.26
CA PRO A 159 2.17 15.69 5.57
C PRO A 159 2.50 17.11 6.04
N ARG A 160 3.46 17.29 6.95
CA ARG A 160 3.87 18.62 7.45
C ARG A 160 5.04 19.23 6.67
N VAL A 161 5.43 18.67 5.54
CA VAL A 161 6.46 19.22 4.65
C VAL A 161 5.83 19.45 3.28
N CYS A 162 5.03 20.47 3.19
CA CYS A 162 4.71 21.26 2.00
C CYS A 162 4.75 22.72 2.42
#